data_c0c114590350bc19438800c11f2a4834
#
_entry.id   c0c114590350bc19438800c11f2a4834
#
_cell.length_a   1.000
_cell.length_b   1.000
_cell.length_c   1.000
_cell.angle_alpha   90.00
_cell.angle_beta   90.00
_cell.angle_gamma   90.00
#
_symmetry.space_group_name_H-M   'P 1'
#
loop_
_entity.id
_entity.type
_entity.pdbx_description
1 polymer ?
#
loop_
_entity_poly.entity_id
_entity_poly.type
_entity_poly.pdbx_seq_one_letter_code
_entity_poly.pdbx_strand_id
1 'polypeptide(L)'
;MSSRRTPPPNTTLHGRWLVIARAAWIMVAALAVGLFVASIPAYLSNVSKLGQAPWMGATVDAPAGLVFALDLVAVLASVSSALVCLTLAGVLFWRKSDDWMVVFISSYLLAYGSVMAGPLERAEAFYPWWPSLAIDVIQPLFFTMPTIALFVLFPDGRFVPRWTRWLILFSIPLTVAMLYQPPSYAWALVGMIVIGAMHAQIHRYRHVSTPTERQQTKWVLFGLLLWLLLMGILSVPYSFELALPPGSPLPWWALTTSTGWWLTLAIVPLSLSIAVLRYRLYEIDLLINRTLVYGALTLLLALI
;
A
#
# COMPACT_ATOMS: atom_id res chain seq x y z
N MET A 1 42.80 -0.41 9.13
CA MET A 1 41.73 -1.06 9.88
C MET A 1 40.81 -1.77 8.88
N SER A 2 40.95 -3.08 8.75
CA SER A 2 40.15 -3.93 7.86
C SER A 2 38.72 -4.00 8.42
N SER A 3 37.76 -3.34 7.76
CA SER A 3 36.34 -3.50 8.09
C SER A 3 35.96 -4.96 7.82
N ARG A 4 35.75 -5.75 8.85
CA ARG A 4 35.13 -7.08 8.74
C ARG A 4 33.78 -6.88 8.08
N ARG A 5 33.69 -7.10 6.77
CA ARG A 5 32.44 -7.20 6.05
C ARG A 5 31.69 -8.39 6.65
N THR A 6 30.64 -8.11 7.39
CA THR A 6 29.70 -9.18 7.81
C THR A 6 29.19 -9.88 6.55
N PRO A 7 29.20 -11.22 6.52
CA PRO A 7 28.67 -11.96 5.37
C PRO A 7 27.22 -11.52 5.11
N PRO A 8 26.78 -11.54 3.84
CA PRO A 8 25.40 -11.21 3.50
C PRO A 8 24.44 -12.08 4.32
N PRO A 9 23.30 -11.53 4.75
CA PRO A 9 22.33 -12.29 5.53
C PRO A 9 21.86 -13.50 4.74
N ASN A 10 21.92 -14.67 5.34
CA ASN A 10 21.34 -15.86 4.74
C ASN A 10 19.82 -15.81 4.98
N THR A 11 19.07 -15.24 4.03
CA THR A 11 17.60 -15.16 4.06
C THR A 11 16.95 -16.43 3.54
N THR A 12 17.74 -17.42 3.08
CA THR A 12 17.24 -18.66 2.49
C THR A 12 16.66 -19.61 3.53
N LEU A 13 15.44 -20.04 3.28
CA LEU A 13 14.71 -21.01 4.08
C LEU A 13 15.06 -22.43 3.63
N HIS A 14 15.29 -23.35 4.59
CA HIS A 14 15.59 -24.74 4.32
C HIS A 14 14.72 -25.68 5.16
N GLY A 15 14.52 -26.91 4.66
CA GLY A 15 13.85 -27.99 5.40
C GLY A 15 12.42 -27.60 5.81
N ARG A 16 12.07 -27.89 7.06
CA ARG A 16 10.71 -27.66 7.61
C ARG A 16 10.25 -26.21 7.53
N TRP A 17 11.15 -25.25 7.69
CA TRP A 17 10.80 -23.83 7.64
C TRP A 17 10.38 -23.38 6.25
N LEU A 18 10.97 -23.92 5.20
CA LEU A 18 10.54 -23.69 3.83
C LEU A 18 9.11 -24.20 3.58
N VAL A 19 8.81 -25.41 4.08
CA VAL A 19 7.46 -26.00 3.93
C VAL A 19 6.43 -25.18 4.69
N ILE A 20 6.73 -24.78 5.93
CA ILE A 20 5.83 -23.95 6.76
C ILE A 20 5.58 -22.60 6.08
N ALA A 21 6.62 -21.93 5.61
CA ALA A 21 6.49 -20.62 4.95
C ALA A 21 5.64 -20.72 3.67
N ARG A 22 5.85 -21.74 2.85
CA ARG A 22 5.05 -21.99 1.65
C ARG A 22 3.59 -22.32 1.97
N ALA A 23 3.34 -23.15 2.99
CA ALA A 23 1.99 -23.47 3.42
C ALA A 23 1.26 -22.23 3.96
N ALA A 24 1.92 -21.42 4.79
CA ALA A 24 1.38 -20.17 5.30
C ALA A 24 1.05 -19.19 4.15
N TRP A 25 1.96 -19.05 3.17
CA TRP A 25 1.71 -18.21 2.01
C TRP A 25 0.51 -18.70 1.19
N ILE A 26 0.40 -20.01 0.95
CA ILE A 26 -0.75 -20.59 0.22
C ILE A 26 -2.06 -20.28 0.95
N MET A 27 -2.09 -20.37 2.29
CA MET A 27 -3.28 -20.02 3.08
C MET A 27 -3.64 -18.53 2.91
N VAL A 28 -2.66 -17.63 2.99
CA VAL A 28 -2.87 -16.19 2.79
C VAL A 28 -3.34 -15.91 1.36
N ALA A 29 -2.76 -16.58 0.36
CA ALA A 29 -3.17 -16.45 -1.04
C ALA A 29 -4.60 -16.94 -1.27
N ALA A 30 -4.95 -18.10 -0.70
CA ALA A 30 -6.32 -18.64 -0.78
C ALA A 30 -7.33 -17.69 -0.13
N LEU A 31 -6.99 -17.09 1.03
CA LEU A 31 -7.82 -16.07 1.68
C LEU A 31 -7.98 -14.83 0.79
N ALA A 32 -6.89 -14.29 0.25
CA ALA A 32 -6.91 -13.11 -0.60
C ALA A 32 -7.73 -13.33 -1.89
N VAL A 33 -7.53 -14.48 -2.55
CA VAL A 33 -8.32 -14.86 -3.73
C VAL A 33 -9.79 -15.08 -3.35
N GLY A 34 -10.05 -15.74 -2.23
CA GLY A 34 -11.41 -15.94 -1.70
C GLY A 34 -12.14 -14.62 -1.45
N LEU A 35 -11.47 -13.66 -0.81
CA LEU A 35 -12.01 -12.30 -0.59
C LEU A 35 -12.25 -11.56 -1.92
N PHE A 36 -11.34 -11.68 -2.88
CA PHE A 36 -11.54 -11.10 -4.21
C PHE A 36 -12.76 -11.70 -4.91
N VAL A 37 -12.89 -13.02 -4.91
CA VAL A 37 -14.06 -13.72 -5.49
C VAL A 37 -15.36 -13.34 -4.76
N ALA A 38 -15.34 -13.29 -3.42
CA ALA A 38 -16.48 -12.87 -2.62
C ALA A 38 -16.89 -11.41 -2.87
N SER A 39 -15.97 -10.55 -3.30
CA SER A 39 -16.27 -9.15 -3.63
C SER A 39 -16.89 -8.96 -5.03
N ILE A 40 -16.85 -9.97 -5.93
CA ILE A 40 -17.37 -9.86 -7.30
C ILE A 40 -18.84 -9.43 -7.34
N PRO A 41 -19.78 -10.00 -6.55
CA PRO A 41 -21.18 -9.55 -6.56
C PRO A 41 -21.32 -8.07 -6.18
N ALA A 42 -20.52 -7.59 -5.24
CA ALA A 42 -20.50 -6.16 -4.87
C ALA A 42 -19.99 -5.27 -6.01
N TYR A 43 -18.94 -5.69 -6.72
CA TYR A 43 -18.48 -4.99 -7.91
C TYR A 43 -19.57 -4.94 -9.00
N LEU A 44 -20.24 -6.06 -9.27
CA LEU A 44 -21.33 -6.12 -10.26
C LEU A 44 -22.51 -5.24 -9.85
N SER A 45 -22.90 -5.24 -8.57
CA SER A 45 -23.96 -4.37 -8.06
C SER A 45 -23.59 -2.90 -8.14
N ASN A 46 -22.33 -2.54 -7.93
CA ASN A 46 -21.84 -1.18 -8.12
C ASN A 46 -21.89 -0.77 -9.59
N VAL A 47 -21.50 -1.65 -10.51
CA VAL A 47 -21.59 -1.38 -11.95
C VAL A 47 -23.03 -1.11 -12.38
N SER A 48 -24.03 -1.84 -11.85
CA SER A 48 -25.44 -1.60 -12.14
C SER A 48 -25.99 -0.28 -11.57
N LYS A 49 -25.30 0.30 -10.60
CA LYS A 49 -25.66 1.57 -9.95
C LYS A 49 -24.80 2.77 -10.39
N LEU A 50 -23.89 2.57 -11.36
CA LEU A 50 -23.02 3.65 -11.84
C LEU A 50 -23.83 4.86 -12.29
N GLY A 51 -23.41 6.02 -11.83
CA GLY A 51 -24.09 7.28 -12.12
C GLY A 51 -25.43 7.51 -11.42
N GLN A 52 -25.90 6.59 -10.59
CA GLN A 52 -27.21 6.66 -9.92
C GLN A 52 -27.13 6.81 -8.40
N ALA A 53 -26.05 6.33 -7.78
CA ALA A 53 -25.91 6.37 -6.33
C ALA A 53 -25.37 7.73 -5.86
N PRO A 54 -25.92 8.28 -4.76
CA PRO A 54 -25.30 9.42 -4.11
C PRO A 54 -23.92 9.02 -3.61
N TRP A 55 -22.92 9.79 -3.99
CA TRP A 55 -21.54 9.53 -3.58
C TRP A 55 -21.42 9.83 -2.08
N MET A 56 -21.02 8.85 -1.27
CA MET A 56 -20.99 9.00 0.19
C MET A 56 -22.28 9.61 0.79
N GLY A 57 -23.43 9.37 0.17
CA GLY A 57 -24.71 9.92 0.61
C GLY A 57 -25.03 11.35 0.12
N ALA A 58 -24.16 11.97 -0.69
CA ALA A 58 -24.35 13.29 -1.24
C ALA A 58 -24.67 13.24 -2.75
N THR A 59 -25.49 14.18 -3.23
CA THR A 59 -25.70 14.41 -4.67
C THR A 59 -24.47 15.08 -5.26
N VAL A 60 -24.15 14.76 -6.52
CA VAL A 60 -23.03 15.37 -7.24
C VAL A 60 -23.55 16.33 -8.29
N ASP A 61 -23.01 17.55 -8.30
CA ASP A 61 -23.31 18.55 -9.32
C ASP A 61 -22.46 18.31 -10.57
N ALA A 62 -22.88 17.31 -11.36
CA ALA A 62 -22.20 16.93 -12.59
C ALA A 62 -23.17 16.26 -13.58
N PRO A 63 -22.89 16.31 -14.89
CA PRO A 63 -23.63 15.54 -15.88
C PRO A 63 -23.57 14.03 -15.56
N ALA A 64 -24.70 13.33 -15.64
CA ALA A 64 -24.80 11.91 -15.32
C ALA A 64 -23.79 11.04 -16.10
N GLY A 65 -23.49 11.39 -17.35
CA GLY A 65 -22.48 10.69 -18.15
C GLY A 65 -21.06 10.84 -17.61
N LEU A 66 -20.71 11.99 -17.02
CA LEU A 66 -19.39 12.20 -16.38
C LEU A 66 -19.30 11.39 -15.07
N VAL A 67 -20.36 11.42 -14.24
CA VAL A 67 -20.42 10.63 -13.01
C VAL A 67 -20.24 9.15 -13.33
N PHE A 68 -21.01 8.64 -14.31
CA PHE A 68 -20.89 7.25 -14.78
C PHE A 68 -19.46 6.91 -15.23
N ALA A 69 -18.83 7.77 -16.03
CA ALA A 69 -17.48 7.53 -16.54
C ALA A 69 -16.43 7.47 -15.42
N LEU A 70 -16.49 8.41 -14.46
CA LEU A 70 -15.55 8.45 -13.34
C LEU A 70 -15.74 7.27 -12.38
N ASP A 71 -16.98 6.91 -12.08
CA ASP A 71 -17.29 5.72 -11.28
C ASP A 71 -16.79 4.43 -11.94
N LEU A 72 -16.98 4.29 -13.25
CA LEU A 72 -16.49 3.15 -14.02
C LEU A 72 -14.96 3.06 -13.96
N VAL A 73 -14.26 4.19 -14.15
CA VAL A 73 -12.79 4.25 -14.05
C VAL A 73 -12.35 3.88 -12.64
N ALA A 74 -13.02 4.35 -11.59
CA ALA A 74 -12.70 4.01 -10.20
C ALA A 74 -12.85 2.51 -9.92
N VAL A 75 -13.93 1.89 -10.39
CA VAL A 75 -14.14 0.43 -10.27
C VAL A 75 -13.06 -0.35 -11.02
N LEU A 76 -12.79 0.02 -12.28
CA LEU A 76 -11.75 -0.65 -13.08
C LEU A 76 -10.35 -0.47 -12.47
N ALA A 77 -10.02 0.71 -11.95
CA ALA A 77 -8.76 0.98 -11.28
C ALA A 77 -8.61 0.13 -10.00
N SER A 78 -9.66 0.02 -9.20
CA SER A 78 -9.68 -0.80 -7.99
C SER A 78 -9.45 -2.29 -8.32
N VAL A 79 -10.23 -2.85 -9.25
CA VAL A 79 -10.09 -4.24 -9.69
C VAL A 79 -8.71 -4.51 -10.27
N SER A 80 -8.21 -3.62 -11.15
CA SER A 80 -6.87 -3.78 -11.75
C SER A 80 -5.76 -3.70 -10.71
N SER A 81 -5.87 -2.82 -9.71
CA SER A 81 -4.90 -2.73 -8.62
C SER A 81 -4.86 -4.02 -7.78
N ALA A 82 -6.02 -4.60 -7.47
CA ALA A 82 -6.09 -5.89 -6.77
C ALA A 82 -5.44 -7.00 -7.60
N LEU A 83 -5.76 -7.10 -8.89
CA LEU A 83 -5.19 -8.10 -9.79
C LEU A 83 -3.67 -7.94 -9.97
N VAL A 84 -3.17 -6.70 -10.06
CA VAL A 84 -1.73 -6.40 -10.09
C VAL A 84 -1.06 -6.93 -8.82
N CYS A 85 -1.63 -6.66 -7.65
CA CYS A 85 -1.09 -7.15 -6.38
C CYS A 85 -1.05 -8.68 -6.31
N LEU A 86 -2.16 -9.36 -6.68
CA LEU A 86 -2.24 -10.82 -6.71
C LEU A 86 -1.21 -11.42 -7.69
N THR A 87 -1.09 -10.84 -8.88
CA THR A 87 -0.15 -11.31 -9.92
C THR A 87 1.29 -11.13 -9.47
N LEU A 88 1.66 -9.95 -8.97
CA LEU A 88 3.01 -9.66 -8.47
C LEU A 88 3.38 -10.55 -7.30
N ALA A 89 2.45 -10.78 -6.37
CA ALA A 89 2.64 -11.69 -5.25
C ALA A 89 2.92 -13.11 -5.76
N GLY A 90 2.13 -13.62 -6.69
CA GLY A 90 2.35 -14.93 -7.30
C GLY A 90 3.69 -15.06 -8.00
N VAL A 91 4.09 -14.05 -8.78
CA VAL A 91 5.38 -14.02 -9.50
C VAL A 91 6.56 -14.01 -8.52
N LEU A 92 6.49 -13.18 -7.47
CA LEU A 92 7.53 -13.11 -6.45
C LEU A 92 7.70 -14.46 -5.73
N PHE A 93 6.59 -15.03 -5.29
CA PHE A 93 6.59 -16.33 -4.62
C PHE A 93 7.13 -17.44 -5.52
N TRP A 94 6.68 -17.51 -6.77
CA TRP A 94 7.17 -18.54 -7.71
C TRP A 94 8.67 -18.45 -7.94
N ARG A 95 9.19 -17.22 -8.08
CA ARG A 95 10.62 -17.01 -8.40
C ARG A 95 11.57 -17.21 -7.22
N LYS A 96 11.12 -16.91 -5.99
CA LYS A 96 12.01 -16.87 -4.80
C LYS A 96 11.29 -17.29 -3.52
N SER A 97 10.54 -18.39 -3.55
CA SER A 97 9.84 -18.90 -2.36
C SER A 97 10.76 -19.49 -1.29
N ASP A 98 12.06 -19.59 -1.57
CA ASP A 98 13.11 -19.99 -0.63
C ASP A 98 13.67 -18.80 0.18
N ASP A 99 13.38 -17.57 -0.20
CA ASP A 99 13.79 -16.36 0.53
C ASP A 99 12.64 -15.86 1.41
N TRP A 100 12.82 -15.89 2.74
CA TRP A 100 11.76 -15.52 3.67
C TRP A 100 11.33 -14.06 3.53
N MET A 101 12.26 -13.16 3.16
CA MET A 101 11.91 -11.75 2.94
C MET A 101 11.02 -11.58 1.71
N VAL A 102 11.30 -12.36 0.65
CA VAL A 102 10.45 -12.37 -0.56
C VAL A 102 9.08 -12.97 -0.27
N VAL A 103 9.02 -14.05 0.52
CA VAL A 103 7.74 -14.65 0.97
C VAL A 103 6.94 -13.63 1.80
N PHE A 104 7.60 -12.90 2.71
CA PHE A 104 6.96 -11.84 3.50
C PHE A 104 6.41 -10.71 2.61
N ILE A 105 7.23 -10.19 1.67
CA ILE A 105 6.81 -9.14 0.73
C ILE A 105 5.65 -9.61 -0.14
N SER A 106 5.72 -10.84 -0.64
CA SER A 106 4.65 -11.45 -1.44
C SER A 106 3.35 -11.57 -0.64
N SER A 107 3.43 -12.03 0.63
CA SER A 107 2.26 -12.07 1.53
C SER A 107 1.71 -10.68 1.83
N TYR A 108 2.58 -9.69 2.00
CA TYR A 108 2.18 -8.30 2.16
C TYR A 108 1.43 -7.76 0.94
N LEU A 109 1.88 -8.08 -0.28
CA LEU A 109 1.18 -7.67 -1.51
C LEU A 109 -0.22 -8.29 -1.62
N LEU A 110 -0.39 -9.55 -1.19
CA LEU A 110 -1.72 -10.18 -1.10
C LEU A 110 -2.63 -9.41 -0.14
N ALA A 111 -2.13 -9.09 1.05
CA ALA A 111 -2.87 -8.32 2.04
C ALA A 111 -3.16 -6.90 1.56
N TYR A 112 -2.18 -6.23 0.96
CA TYR A 112 -2.34 -4.89 0.37
C TYR A 112 -3.44 -4.87 -0.69
N GLY A 113 -3.42 -5.81 -1.64
CA GLY A 113 -4.44 -5.92 -2.68
C GLY A 113 -5.84 -6.23 -2.13
N SER A 114 -5.92 -7.01 -1.05
CA SER A 114 -7.21 -7.35 -0.43
C SER A 114 -7.82 -6.19 0.38
N VAL A 115 -6.98 -5.40 1.04
CA VAL A 115 -7.43 -4.31 1.93
C VAL A 115 -7.50 -2.98 1.17
N MET A 116 -6.39 -2.54 0.56
CA MET A 116 -6.31 -1.21 -0.05
C MET A 116 -7.07 -1.09 -1.37
N ALA A 117 -7.11 -2.16 -2.17
CA ALA A 117 -7.88 -2.15 -3.43
C ALA A 117 -9.38 -2.46 -3.24
N GLY A 118 -9.83 -2.67 -2.01
CA GLY A 118 -11.23 -2.70 -1.61
C GLY A 118 -11.97 -4.04 -1.65
N PRO A 119 -11.37 -5.23 -1.98
CA PRO A 119 -12.11 -6.50 -1.92
C PRO A 119 -12.69 -6.80 -0.54
N LEU A 120 -11.94 -6.54 0.54
CA LEU A 120 -12.38 -6.80 1.91
C LEU A 120 -13.60 -5.95 2.29
N GLU A 121 -13.51 -4.64 2.07
CA GLU A 121 -14.58 -3.68 2.37
C GLU A 121 -15.86 -3.97 1.56
N ARG A 122 -15.68 -4.33 0.27
CA ARG A 122 -16.83 -4.66 -0.59
C ARG A 122 -17.49 -5.98 -0.24
N ALA A 123 -16.69 -6.99 0.14
CA ALA A 123 -17.24 -8.25 0.61
C ALA A 123 -18.06 -8.04 1.89
N GLU A 124 -17.55 -7.24 2.83
CA GLU A 124 -18.30 -6.89 4.05
C GLU A 124 -19.59 -6.14 3.75
N ALA A 125 -19.54 -5.10 2.91
CA ALA A 125 -20.73 -4.33 2.56
C ALA A 125 -21.82 -5.17 1.85
N PHE A 126 -21.43 -6.22 1.13
CA PHE A 126 -22.36 -7.10 0.42
C PHE A 126 -22.95 -8.19 1.31
N TYR A 127 -22.18 -8.67 2.29
CA TYR A 127 -22.58 -9.73 3.21
C TYR A 127 -22.79 -9.17 4.63
N PRO A 128 -24.00 -8.68 4.99
CA PRO A 128 -24.27 -8.03 6.29
C PRO A 128 -24.10 -8.96 7.50
N TRP A 129 -24.04 -10.28 7.29
CA TRP A 129 -23.70 -11.27 8.33
C TRP A 129 -22.17 -11.38 8.57
N TRP A 130 -21.36 -10.78 7.70
CA TRP A 130 -19.92 -10.73 7.88
C TRP A 130 -19.63 -9.81 9.09
N PRO A 131 -18.96 -10.31 10.12
CA PRO A 131 -18.73 -9.49 11.30
C PRO A 131 -17.79 -8.31 10.94
N SER A 132 -18.18 -7.10 11.32
CA SER A 132 -17.33 -5.89 11.24
C SER A 132 -15.96 -6.11 11.91
N LEU A 133 -15.92 -7.03 12.88
CA LEU A 133 -14.70 -7.55 13.49
C LEU A 133 -13.67 -8.06 12.46
N ALA A 134 -14.10 -8.49 11.27
CA ALA A 134 -13.18 -8.94 10.23
C ALA A 134 -12.33 -7.79 9.70
N ILE A 135 -12.91 -6.63 9.42
CA ILE A 135 -12.14 -5.43 9.06
C ILE A 135 -11.29 -4.98 10.25
N ASP A 136 -11.88 -4.87 11.42
CA ASP A 136 -11.23 -4.40 12.64
C ASP A 136 -10.02 -5.26 13.03
N VAL A 137 -10.01 -6.54 12.71
CA VAL A 137 -8.91 -7.47 13.03
C VAL A 137 -8.02 -7.75 11.81
N ILE A 138 -8.60 -7.99 10.64
CA ILE A 138 -7.83 -8.37 9.44
C ILE A 138 -6.98 -7.19 8.95
N GLN A 139 -7.55 -6.00 8.87
CA GLN A 139 -6.81 -4.83 8.40
C GLN A 139 -5.57 -4.52 9.25
N PRO A 140 -5.66 -4.43 10.59
CA PRO A 140 -4.49 -4.18 11.43
C PRO A 140 -3.45 -5.29 11.36
N LEU A 141 -3.85 -6.55 11.46
CA LEU A 141 -2.94 -7.68 11.52
C LEU A 141 -2.26 -7.98 10.17
N PHE A 142 -3.01 -7.90 9.08
CA PHE A 142 -2.53 -8.30 7.76
C PHE A 142 -2.04 -7.13 6.91
N PHE A 143 -2.35 -5.90 7.28
CA PHE A 143 -1.92 -4.71 6.55
C PHE A 143 -1.07 -3.75 7.39
N THR A 144 -1.60 -3.19 8.48
CA THR A 144 -0.91 -2.12 9.22
C THR A 144 0.39 -2.61 9.85
N MET A 145 0.36 -3.72 10.58
CA MET A 145 1.56 -4.29 11.19
C MET A 145 2.59 -4.76 10.16
N PRO A 146 2.22 -5.53 9.12
CA PRO A 146 3.18 -5.90 8.07
C PRO A 146 3.75 -4.69 7.33
N THR A 147 2.99 -3.59 7.17
CA THR A 147 3.52 -2.35 6.59
C THR A 147 4.65 -1.78 7.43
N ILE A 148 4.46 -1.65 8.74
CA ILE A 148 5.51 -1.17 9.66
C ILE A 148 6.70 -2.14 9.66
N ALA A 149 6.42 -3.45 9.71
CA ALA A 149 7.46 -4.48 9.65
C ALA A 149 8.25 -4.42 8.33
N LEU A 150 7.59 -4.19 7.20
CA LEU A 150 8.23 -4.01 5.91
C LEU A 150 9.22 -2.85 5.95
N PHE A 151 8.80 -1.66 6.42
CA PHE A 151 9.69 -0.51 6.54
C PHE A 151 10.88 -0.75 7.46
N VAL A 152 10.71 -1.51 8.53
CA VAL A 152 11.78 -1.78 9.50
C VAL A 152 12.72 -2.87 9.01
N LEU A 153 12.23 -3.91 8.34
CA LEU A 153 13.00 -5.10 7.94
C LEU A 153 13.59 -5.01 6.53
N PHE A 154 12.99 -4.23 5.62
CA PHE A 154 13.47 -4.14 4.25
C PHE A 154 14.87 -3.49 4.18
N PRO A 155 15.80 -3.97 3.30
CA PRO A 155 15.62 -5.07 2.35
C PRO A 155 16.11 -6.44 2.84
N ASP A 156 16.88 -6.52 3.93
CA ASP A 156 17.64 -7.68 4.37
C ASP A 156 17.01 -8.47 5.54
N GLY A 157 15.85 -8.02 6.02
CA GLY A 157 15.15 -8.68 7.11
C GLY A 157 15.74 -8.53 8.50
N ARG A 158 16.65 -7.58 8.71
CA ARG A 158 17.30 -7.34 10.01
C ARG A 158 16.79 -6.09 10.69
N PHE A 159 16.74 -6.11 12.02
CA PHE A 159 16.47 -4.92 12.81
C PHE A 159 17.72 -4.05 12.91
N VAL A 160 17.78 -2.98 12.11
CA VAL A 160 18.88 -2.02 12.10
C VAL A 160 18.33 -0.59 12.12
N PRO A 161 18.62 0.17 13.18
CA PRO A 161 19.25 -0.20 14.47
C PRO A 161 18.41 -1.20 15.30
N ARG A 162 19.02 -1.87 16.29
CA ARG A 162 18.32 -2.90 17.07
C ARG A 162 17.07 -2.42 17.81
N TRP A 163 16.96 -1.14 18.11
CA TRP A 163 15.79 -0.57 18.78
C TRP A 163 14.53 -0.59 17.90
N THR A 164 14.64 -0.74 16.56
CA THR A 164 13.51 -0.74 15.63
C THR A 164 12.53 -1.89 15.87
N ARG A 165 12.97 -2.98 16.53
CA ARG A 165 12.07 -4.05 17.01
C ARG A 165 10.94 -3.52 17.91
N TRP A 166 11.21 -2.47 18.66
CA TRP A 166 10.22 -1.85 19.55
C TRP A 166 9.13 -1.10 18.76
N LEU A 167 9.43 -0.59 17.57
CA LEU A 167 8.41 0.03 16.71
C LEU A 167 7.31 -0.95 16.33
N ILE A 168 7.67 -2.20 16.01
CA ILE A 168 6.70 -3.25 15.71
C ILE A 168 5.92 -3.60 16.99
N LEU A 169 6.60 -3.75 18.13
CA LEU A 169 5.93 -4.09 19.38
C LEU A 169 4.94 -2.99 19.80
N PHE A 170 5.32 -1.71 19.70
CA PHE A 170 4.44 -0.59 20.04
C PHE A 170 3.32 -0.38 18.99
N SER A 171 3.48 -0.86 17.76
CA SER A 171 2.39 -0.79 16.78
C SER A 171 1.20 -1.69 17.15
N ILE A 172 1.40 -2.76 17.93
CA ILE A 172 0.33 -3.68 18.35
C ILE A 172 -0.75 -2.96 19.19
N PRO A 173 -0.43 -2.40 20.36
CA PRO A 173 -1.43 -1.71 21.16
C PRO A 173 -1.99 -0.47 20.47
N LEU A 174 -1.19 0.22 19.66
CA LEU A 174 -1.66 1.35 18.87
C LEU A 174 -2.72 0.92 17.84
N THR A 175 -2.47 -0.19 17.15
CA THR A 175 -3.41 -0.75 16.18
C THR A 175 -4.72 -1.14 16.86
N VAL A 176 -4.64 -1.78 18.03
CA VAL A 176 -5.82 -2.10 18.83
C VAL A 176 -6.55 -0.82 19.29
N ALA A 177 -5.82 0.21 19.71
CA ALA A 177 -6.44 1.49 20.10
C ALA A 177 -7.15 2.19 18.93
N MET A 178 -6.68 2.00 17.69
CA MET A 178 -7.32 2.55 16.49
C MET A 178 -8.67 1.90 16.16
N LEU A 179 -8.98 0.71 16.69
CA LEU A 179 -10.27 0.05 16.52
C LEU A 179 -11.42 0.74 17.28
N TYR A 180 -11.11 1.44 18.36
CA TYR A 180 -12.09 2.03 19.28
C TYR A 180 -12.17 3.55 19.16
N GLN A 181 -12.41 4.10 17.97
CA GLN A 181 -12.44 5.56 17.74
C GLN A 181 -11.17 6.25 18.25
N PRO A 182 -10.14 6.39 17.43
CA PRO A 182 -8.83 6.82 17.89
C PRO A 182 -8.91 8.23 18.48
N PRO A 183 -8.48 8.41 19.73
CA PRO A 183 -8.30 9.75 20.27
C PRO A 183 -7.25 10.49 19.41
N SER A 184 -7.34 11.82 19.35
CA SER A 184 -6.47 12.67 18.51
C SER A 184 -4.96 12.39 18.70
N TYR A 185 -4.54 11.99 19.91
CA TYR A 185 -3.15 11.61 20.19
C TYR A 185 -2.68 10.31 19.48
N ALA A 186 -3.61 9.43 19.08
CA ALA A 186 -3.23 8.19 18.39
C ALA A 186 -2.58 8.49 17.03
N TRP A 187 -3.05 9.52 16.33
CA TRP A 187 -2.41 9.98 15.09
C TRP A 187 -0.99 10.52 15.31
N ALA A 188 -0.74 11.18 16.43
CA ALA A 188 0.60 11.60 16.81
C ALA A 188 1.53 10.39 17.07
N LEU A 189 1.02 9.33 17.71
CA LEU A 189 1.76 8.07 17.90
C LEU A 189 2.07 7.38 16.57
N VAL A 190 1.12 7.32 15.63
CA VAL A 190 1.39 6.83 14.26
C VAL A 190 2.50 7.65 13.62
N GLY A 191 2.43 8.97 13.70
CA GLY A 191 3.46 9.87 13.18
C GLY A 191 4.84 9.57 13.78
N MET A 192 4.94 9.35 15.09
CA MET A 192 6.21 8.96 15.75
C MET A 192 6.75 7.62 15.26
N ILE A 193 5.89 6.62 15.06
CA ILE A 193 6.32 5.31 14.51
C ILE A 193 6.84 5.49 13.09
N VAL A 194 6.14 6.25 12.24
CA VAL A 194 6.56 6.54 10.86
C VAL A 194 7.91 7.28 10.84
N ILE A 195 8.08 8.33 11.65
CA ILE A 195 9.34 9.06 11.77
C ILE A 195 10.47 8.13 12.24
N GLY A 196 10.20 7.29 13.23
CA GLY A 196 11.16 6.29 13.71
C GLY A 196 11.56 5.29 12.63
N ALA A 197 10.61 4.80 11.86
CA ALA A 197 10.87 3.89 10.74
C ALA A 197 11.67 4.58 9.62
N MET A 198 11.36 5.81 9.29
CA MET A 198 12.12 6.62 8.33
C MET A 198 13.56 6.86 8.80
N HIS A 199 13.74 7.25 10.07
CA HIS A 199 15.08 7.42 10.65
C HIS A 199 15.87 6.12 10.57
N ALA A 200 15.27 4.98 10.88
CA ALA A 200 15.91 3.67 10.79
C ALA A 200 16.35 3.35 9.36
N GLN A 201 15.52 3.63 8.36
CA GLN A 201 15.86 3.42 6.94
C GLN A 201 17.00 4.34 6.49
N ILE A 202 17.00 5.61 6.89
CA ILE A 202 18.08 6.55 6.58
C ILE A 202 19.40 6.07 7.22
N HIS A 203 19.36 5.67 8.50
CA HIS A 203 20.53 5.13 9.19
C HIS A 203 21.09 3.89 8.48
N ARG A 204 20.22 2.92 8.15
CA ARG A 204 20.60 1.70 7.41
C ARG A 204 21.21 2.04 6.05
N TYR A 205 20.54 2.87 5.26
CA TYR A 205 21.00 3.30 3.95
C TYR A 205 22.41 3.90 3.99
N ARG A 206 22.68 4.75 4.99
CA ARG A 206 23.97 5.44 5.12
C ARG A 206 25.10 4.56 5.63
N HIS A 207 24.83 3.70 6.61
CA HIS A 207 25.88 3.05 7.39
C HIS A 207 26.03 1.55 7.18
N VAL A 208 24.98 0.86 6.73
CA VAL A 208 24.93 -0.61 6.74
C VAL A 208 24.72 -1.20 5.34
N SER A 209 23.89 -0.58 4.51
CA SER A 209 23.46 -1.15 3.23
C SER A 209 24.58 -1.33 2.22
N THR A 210 24.61 -2.50 1.60
CA THR A 210 25.41 -2.79 0.40
C THR A 210 24.93 -1.95 -0.80
N PRO A 211 25.73 -1.81 -1.87
CA PRO A 211 25.30 -1.10 -3.08
C PRO A 211 23.98 -1.63 -3.65
N THR A 212 23.77 -2.95 -3.66
CA THR A 212 22.54 -3.59 -4.12
C THR A 212 21.34 -3.24 -3.24
N GLU A 213 21.49 -3.31 -1.93
CA GLU A 213 20.43 -2.95 -0.97
C GLU A 213 20.08 -1.47 -1.05
N ARG A 214 21.06 -0.60 -1.31
CA ARG A 214 20.81 0.83 -1.57
C ARG A 214 19.95 1.05 -2.80
N GLN A 215 20.22 0.32 -3.88
CA GLN A 215 19.39 0.42 -5.10
C GLN A 215 17.96 -0.09 -4.84
N GLN A 216 17.79 -1.21 -4.13
CA GLN A 216 16.48 -1.71 -3.74
C GLN A 216 15.71 -0.67 -2.90
N THR A 217 16.37 -0.07 -1.91
CA THR A 217 15.78 0.97 -1.06
C THR A 217 15.39 2.21 -1.86
N LYS A 218 16.19 2.64 -2.84
CA LYS A 218 15.85 3.77 -3.72
C LYS A 218 14.55 3.51 -4.51
N TRP A 219 14.36 2.31 -5.04
CA TRP A 219 13.13 1.96 -5.76
C TRP A 219 11.89 2.03 -4.87
N VAL A 220 11.98 1.47 -3.66
CA VAL A 220 10.87 1.51 -2.70
C VAL A 220 10.57 2.94 -2.24
N LEU A 221 11.62 3.73 -1.91
CA LEU A 221 11.45 5.11 -1.52
C LEU A 221 10.89 5.98 -2.65
N PHE A 222 11.34 5.77 -3.89
CA PHE A 222 10.80 6.48 -5.05
C PHE A 222 9.30 6.20 -5.22
N GLY A 223 8.88 4.93 -5.20
CA GLY A 223 7.47 4.58 -5.31
C GLY A 223 6.63 5.13 -4.16
N LEU A 224 7.15 5.07 -2.93
CA LEU A 224 6.47 5.62 -1.75
C LEU A 224 6.34 7.14 -1.83
N LEU A 225 7.42 7.86 -2.17
CA LEU A 225 7.41 9.32 -2.29
C LEU A 225 6.47 9.77 -3.42
N LEU A 226 6.49 9.07 -4.56
CA LEU A 226 5.58 9.34 -5.65
C LEU A 226 4.12 9.14 -5.22
N TRP A 227 3.83 8.03 -4.53
CA TRP A 227 2.50 7.76 -4.00
C TRP A 227 2.07 8.82 -2.98
N LEU A 228 2.94 9.19 -2.02
CA LEU A 228 2.65 10.24 -1.04
C LEU A 228 2.43 11.62 -1.68
N LEU A 229 3.21 11.95 -2.70
CA LEU A 229 3.04 13.20 -3.46
C LEU A 229 1.66 13.24 -4.14
N LEU A 230 1.30 12.17 -4.83
CA LEU A 230 0.00 12.08 -5.49
C LEU A 230 -1.15 12.10 -4.48
N MET A 231 -1.00 11.38 -3.34
CA MET A 231 -1.97 11.44 -2.25
C MET A 231 -2.10 12.85 -1.68
N GLY A 232 -0.99 13.57 -1.49
CA GLY A 232 -0.99 14.97 -1.07
C GLY A 232 -1.76 15.87 -2.04
N ILE A 233 -1.52 15.72 -3.35
CA ILE A 233 -2.24 16.48 -4.38
C ILE A 233 -3.74 16.15 -4.35
N LEU A 234 -4.11 14.87 -4.25
CA LEU A 234 -5.51 14.44 -4.20
C LEU A 234 -6.21 14.82 -2.88
N SER A 235 -5.47 15.00 -1.79
CA SER A 235 -6.05 15.41 -0.51
C SER A 235 -6.50 16.87 -0.48
N VAL A 236 -5.98 17.71 -1.37
CA VAL A 236 -6.39 19.13 -1.46
C VAL A 236 -7.87 19.27 -1.81
N PRO A 237 -8.38 18.68 -2.91
CA PRO A 237 -9.82 18.69 -3.20
C PRO A 237 -10.65 18.09 -2.04
N TYR A 238 -10.22 16.97 -1.47
CA TYR A 238 -10.90 16.33 -0.34
C TYR A 238 -11.05 17.27 0.87
N SER A 239 -10.05 18.10 1.15
CA SER A 239 -10.13 19.10 2.23
C SER A 239 -11.21 20.16 1.97
N PHE A 240 -11.43 20.53 0.71
CA PHE A 240 -12.53 21.44 0.34
C PHE A 240 -13.89 20.78 0.46
N GLU A 241 -14.03 19.49 0.14
CA GLU A 241 -15.26 18.71 0.35
C GLU A 241 -15.69 18.73 1.82
N LEU A 242 -14.74 18.52 2.75
CA LEU A 242 -14.99 18.56 4.20
C LEU A 242 -15.44 19.93 4.69
N ALA A 243 -15.12 21.02 3.97
CA ALA A 243 -15.49 22.39 4.32
C ALA A 243 -16.86 22.80 3.76
N LEU A 244 -17.50 21.96 2.92
CA LEU A 244 -18.82 22.26 2.37
C LEU A 244 -19.91 22.14 3.44
N PRO A 245 -20.96 22.99 3.38
CA PRO A 245 -22.10 22.85 4.29
C PRO A 245 -22.77 21.48 4.15
N PRO A 246 -23.26 20.87 5.25
CA PRO A 246 -23.98 19.61 5.20
C PRO A 246 -25.17 19.66 4.22
N GLY A 247 -25.27 18.67 3.33
CA GLY A 247 -26.32 18.57 2.32
C GLY A 247 -26.07 19.36 1.04
N SER A 248 -24.93 20.06 0.92
CA SER A 248 -24.52 20.67 -0.35
C SER A 248 -24.23 19.60 -1.39
N PRO A 249 -24.57 19.80 -2.68
CA PRO A 249 -24.13 18.92 -3.74
C PRO A 249 -22.59 18.97 -3.86
N LEU A 250 -21.97 17.80 -4.04
CA LEU A 250 -20.54 17.71 -4.27
C LEU A 250 -20.20 18.21 -5.68
N PRO A 251 -19.16 19.03 -5.84
CA PRO A 251 -18.70 19.43 -7.16
C PRO A 251 -18.11 18.23 -7.92
N TRP A 252 -18.16 18.25 -9.24
CA TRP A 252 -17.69 17.15 -10.12
C TRP A 252 -16.23 16.73 -9.86
N TRP A 253 -15.37 17.67 -9.48
CA TRP A 253 -13.98 17.37 -9.19
C TRP A 253 -13.79 16.50 -7.92
N ALA A 254 -14.78 16.43 -7.03
CA ALA A 254 -14.76 15.52 -5.88
C ALA A 254 -14.67 14.05 -6.33
N LEU A 255 -15.35 13.71 -7.42
CA LEU A 255 -15.25 12.37 -8.03
C LEU A 255 -13.84 12.05 -8.55
N THR A 256 -13.10 13.07 -9.01
CA THR A 256 -11.73 12.86 -9.51
C THR A 256 -10.77 12.49 -8.38
N THR A 257 -11.02 12.96 -7.16
CA THR A 257 -10.22 12.62 -5.97
C THR A 257 -10.28 11.13 -5.69
N SER A 258 -11.48 10.55 -5.65
CA SER A 258 -11.63 9.11 -5.38
C SER A 258 -11.11 8.26 -6.52
N THR A 259 -11.40 8.63 -7.77
CA THR A 259 -10.88 7.94 -8.94
C THR A 259 -9.36 7.95 -8.94
N GLY A 260 -8.76 9.11 -8.63
CA GLY A 260 -7.32 9.27 -8.49
C GLY A 260 -6.73 8.39 -7.39
N TRP A 261 -7.40 8.27 -6.24
CA TRP A 261 -7.00 7.36 -5.16
C TRP A 261 -6.79 5.93 -5.68
N TRP A 262 -7.79 5.37 -6.36
CA TRP A 262 -7.71 3.99 -6.88
C TRP A 262 -6.61 3.81 -7.91
N LEU A 263 -6.36 4.79 -8.76
CA LEU A 263 -5.30 4.75 -9.78
C LEU A 263 -3.89 4.72 -9.17
N THR A 264 -3.68 5.36 -8.02
CA THR A 264 -2.36 5.44 -7.40
C THR A 264 -1.98 4.19 -6.61
N LEU A 265 -2.93 3.34 -6.25
CA LEU A 265 -2.68 2.17 -5.39
C LEU A 265 -1.66 1.18 -5.96
N ALA A 266 -1.55 1.05 -7.27
CA ALA A 266 -0.60 0.13 -7.90
C ALA A 266 0.88 0.59 -7.82
N ILE A 267 1.15 1.86 -7.48
CA ILE A 267 2.51 2.44 -7.49
C ILE A 267 3.43 1.73 -6.49
N VAL A 268 2.98 1.58 -5.25
CA VAL A 268 3.79 0.94 -4.19
C VAL A 268 4.05 -0.54 -4.49
N PRO A 269 3.04 -1.37 -4.83
CA PRO A 269 3.27 -2.75 -5.25
C PRO A 269 4.25 -2.91 -6.42
N LEU A 270 4.12 -2.09 -7.44
CA LEU A 270 5.01 -2.11 -8.60
C LEU A 270 6.44 -1.76 -8.22
N SER A 271 6.65 -0.67 -7.47
CA SER A 271 7.99 -0.25 -7.05
C SER A 271 8.66 -1.28 -6.15
N LEU A 272 7.92 -1.88 -5.22
CA LEU A 272 8.40 -2.93 -4.33
C LEU A 272 8.78 -4.19 -5.11
N SER A 273 7.95 -4.59 -6.09
CA SER A 273 8.24 -5.75 -6.95
C SER A 273 9.45 -5.53 -7.84
N ILE A 274 9.63 -4.34 -8.40
CA ILE A 274 10.82 -3.97 -9.15
C ILE A 274 12.06 -4.03 -8.26
N ALA A 275 11.99 -3.50 -7.05
CA ALA A 275 13.09 -3.52 -6.10
C ALA A 275 13.56 -4.95 -5.78
N VAL A 276 12.65 -5.91 -5.71
CA VAL A 276 12.95 -7.32 -5.39
C VAL A 276 13.40 -8.11 -6.63
N LEU A 277 12.74 -7.93 -7.78
CA LEU A 277 12.99 -8.72 -8.99
C LEU A 277 14.16 -8.21 -9.84
N ARG A 278 14.38 -6.90 -9.87
CA ARG A 278 15.31 -6.22 -10.79
C ARG A 278 16.39 -5.40 -10.09
N TYR A 279 17.05 -5.94 -9.07
CA TYR A 279 18.14 -5.24 -8.38
C TYR A 279 19.37 -4.89 -9.24
N ARG A 280 19.40 -5.23 -10.53
CA ARG A 280 20.45 -4.84 -11.51
C ARG A 280 20.10 -3.64 -12.39
N LEU A 281 18.95 -2.97 -12.18
CA LEU A 281 18.63 -1.75 -12.95
C LEU A 281 19.42 -0.56 -12.41
N TYR A 282 20.54 -0.30 -13.05
CA TYR A 282 21.46 0.81 -12.76
C TYR A 282 20.88 2.22 -13.00
N GLU A 283 19.68 2.33 -13.57
CA GLU A 283 19.17 3.59 -14.11
C GLU A 283 18.09 4.28 -13.27
N ILE A 284 17.90 3.86 -12.01
CA ILE A 284 16.91 4.54 -11.16
C ILE A 284 17.26 5.99 -10.88
N ASP A 285 18.56 6.30 -10.74
CA ASP A 285 19.01 7.66 -10.49
C ASP A 285 18.69 8.57 -11.70
N LEU A 286 18.75 8.02 -12.92
CA LEU A 286 18.35 8.71 -14.14
C LEU A 286 16.81 8.89 -14.20
N LEU A 287 16.04 7.90 -13.77
CA LEU A 287 14.58 7.99 -13.72
C LEU A 287 14.13 9.02 -12.68
N ILE A 288 14.71 9.00 -11.48
CA ILE A 288 14.42 9.98 -10.41
C ILE A 288 14.74 11.39 -10.93
N ASN A 289 15.92 11.58 -11.53
CA ASN A 289 16.33 12.89 -12.02
C ASN A 289 15.38 13.39 -13.12
N ARG A 290 15.01 12.54 -14.08
CA ARG A 290 14.03 12.88 -15.11
C ARG A 290 12.67 13.23 -14.52
N THR A 291 12.16 12.41 -13.59
CA THR A 291 10.85 12.67 -12.96
C THR A 291 10.83 13.98 -12.20
N LEU A 292 11.91 14.32 -11.46
CA LEU A 292 12.02 15.59 -10.76
C LEU A 292 12.10 16.77 -11.74
N VAL A 293 12.92 16.66 -12.81
CA VAL A 293 13.06 17.73 -13.81
C VAL A 293 11.75 17.95 -14.57
N TYR A 294 11.14 16.88 -15.10
CA TYR A 294 9.87 17.02 -15.84
C TYR A 294 8.72 17.41 -14.93
N GLY A 295 8.65 16.87 -13.71
CA GLY A 295 7.64 17.26 -12.73
C GLY A 295 7.73 18.73 -12.34
N ALA A 296 8.96 19.24 -12.07
CA ALA A 296 9.18 20.66 -11.80
C ALA A 296 8.84 21.53 -13.00
N LEU A 297 9.22 21.12 -14.23
CA LEU A 297 8.91 21.84 -15.46
C LEU A 297 7.39 21.89 -15.70
N THR A 298 6.68 20.79 -15.51
CA THR A 298 5.22 20.72 -15.64
C THR A 298 4.52 21.61 -14.62
N LEU A 299 4.98 21.61 -13.36
CA LEU A 299 4.44 22.50 -12.33
C LEU A 299 4.70 23.98 -12.67
N LEU A 300 5.88 24.32 -13.16
CA LEU A 300 6.19 25.69 -13.61
C LEU A 300 5.30 26.12 -14.78
N LEU A 301 5.09 25.25 -15.77
CA LEU A 301 4.22 25.52 -16.91
C LEU A 301 2.74 25.62 -16.52
N ALA A 302 2.30 24.90 -15.49
CA ALA A 302 0.92 24.97 -15.00
C ALA A 302 0.65 26.22 -14.13
N LEU A 303 1.70 26.90 -13.67
CA LEU A 303 1.60 28.14 -12.88
C LEU A 303 1.70 29.41 -13.74
N ILE A 304 2.04 29.29 -15.03
CA ILE A 304 2.06 30.36 -16.04
C ILE A 304 0.77 30.36 -16.84
#